data_5b00cfb9d49cf67d9af8fa68ecc2cd4e
#
_entry.id   5b00cfb9d49cf67d9af8fa68ecc2cd4e
#
_cell.length_a   1.000
_cell.length_b   1.000
_cell.length_c   1.000
_cell.angle_alpha   90.00
_cell.angle_beta   90.00
_cell.angle_gamma   90.00
#
_symmetry.space_group_name_H-M   'P 1'
#
loop_
_entity.id
_entity.type
_entity.pdbx_description
1 polymer ?
#
loop_
_entity_poly.entity_id
_entity_poly.type
_entity_poly.pdbx_seq_one_letter_code
_entity_poly.pdbx_strand_id
1 'polypeptide(L)'
;MRVAAKVREVGHALDERYLDKAELVRLLLVTLVAGEHMLIVGPPGTAKSALVRQLARLVDARYFEYLLTRFSEPNEIFGPIDIKAFREGTYVRRVEAMLPDADIVFLDEIFKSNSAILNSLLSILNERRFFTGSASIKVPLSSLYGATNEVPNDDALGAVFDRFLVRASSENLDSFHFHGLVERGLAAEVESMNERDPAAGPSRAAPAPALVSLAEIRTLQARLARQLSFPEEFVARYKGLVFQIRSEGVTLSDRRVVKLLKLCAASALIDGRPTVDDGDLFVLRHVWNSVDQIALVDDIVAPVLERHRREHPEARARRSSAGDLDGILAELGVIRGVLLGGEPLSDVQLFSQLRNLQDIRAALQAIGTETAQTMAGEVDKLLEGVFESSKWNG
;
A
#
# COMPACT_ATOMS: atom_id res chain seq x y z
N MET A 1 20.60 -11.65 -0.42
CA MET A 1 19.74 -12.30 -1.42
C MET A 1 18.61 -13.12 -0.78
N ARG A 2 18.86 -14.04 0.16
CA ARG A 2 17.83 -14.91 0.78
C ARG A 2 16.70 -14.12 1.48
N VAL A 3 17.02 -13.08 2.26
CA VAL A 3 16.01 -12.28 2.98
C VAL A 3 15.14 -11.45 2.02
N ALA A 4 15.73 -10.88 0.96
CA ALA A 4 14.97 -10.17 -0.07
C ALA A 4 13.96 -11.10 -0.79
N ALA A 5 14.33 -12.38 -1.03
CA ALA A 5 13.40 -13.36 -1.57
C ALA A 5 12.21 -13.60 -0.62
N LYS A 6 12.47 -13.77 0.68
CA LYS A 6 11.40 -13.90 1.68
C LYS A 6 10.47 -12.68 1.73
N VAL A 7 11.02 -11.47 1.59
CA VAL A 7 10.20 -10.24 1.53
C VAL A 7 9.31 -10.23 0.29
N ARG A 8 9.79 -10.74 -0.86
CA ARG A 8 8.93 -10.92 -2.04
C ARG A 8 7.84 -11.97 -1.82
N GLU A 9 8.15 -13.07 -1.13
CA GLU A 9 7.14 -14.07 -0.75
C GLU A 9 6.05 -13.47 0.13
N VAL A 10 6.40 -12.54 1.06
CA VAL A 10 5.41 -11.77 1.83
C VAL A 10 4.53 -10.94 0.88
N GLY A 11 5.10 -10.29 -0.13
CA GLY A 11 4.35 -9.55 -1.14
C GLY A 11 3.37 -10.45 -1.88
N HIS A 12 3.81 -11.58 -2.41
CA HIS A 12 2.93 -12.54 -3.09
C HIS A 12 1.79 -13.03 -2.20
N ALA A 13 2.08 -13.38 -0.95
CA ALA A 13 1.04 -13.83 -0.02
C ALA A 13 -0.01 -12.75 0.29
N LEU A 14 0.38 -11.46 0.26
CA LEU A 14 -0.55 -10.34 0.41
C LEU A 14 -1.36 -10.11 -0.88
N ASP A 15 -0.73 -10.16 -2.06
CA ASP A 15 -1.38 -9.98 -3.35
C ASP A 15 -2.40 -11.10 -3.64
N GLU A 16 -2.10 -12.34 -3.25
CA GLU A 16 -3.05 -13.45 -3.33
C GLU A 16 -4.28 -13.26 -2.45
N ARG A 17 -4.12 -12.62 -1.29
CA ARG A 17 -5.21 -12.41 -0.33
C ARG A 17 -6.04 -11.16 -0.62
N TYR A 18 -5.40 -10.07 -1.09
CA TYR A 18 -6.03 -8.77 -1.29
C TYR A 18 -6.01 -8.37 -2.77
N LEU A 19 -7.19 -8.39 -3.39
CA LEU A 19 -7.35 -8.05 -4.81
C LEU A 19 -7.05 -6.59 -5.07
N ASP A 20 -6.43 -6.32 -6.21
CA ASP A 20 -6.13 -4.96 -6.71
C ASP A 20 -5.39 -4.07 -5.69
N LYS A 21 -4.47 -4.67 -4.93
CA LYS A 21 -3.67 -3.95 -3.93
C LYS A 21 -2.16 -4.09 -4.19
N ALA A 22 -1.74 -4.59 -5.35
CA ALA A 22 -0.34 -4.91 -5.63
C ALA A 22 0.59 -3.70 -5.47
N GLU A 23 0.18 -2.50 -5.94
CA GLU A 23 0.97 -1.28 -5.78
C GLU A 23 1.04 -0.84 -4.30
N LEU A 24 -0.08 -0.93 -3.58
CA LEU A 24 -0.13 -0.66 -2.15
C LEU A 24 0.74 -1.64 -1.35
N VAL A 25 0.66 -2.94 -1.65
CA VAL A 25 1.52 -3.98 -1.06
C VAL A 25 2.99 -3.68 -1.33
N ARG A 26 3.33 -3.31 -2.56
CA ARG A 26 4.71 -2.95 -2.92
C ARG A 26 5.22 -1.77 -2.09
N LEU A 27 4.42 -0.71 -1.92
CA LEU A 27 4.77 0.45 -1.12
C LEU A 27 4.92 0.12 0.37
N LEU A 28 4.04 -0.74 0.92
CA LEU A 28 4.15 -1.23 2.28
C LEU A 28 5.49 -1.92 2.52
N LEU A 29 5.90 -2.82 1.62
CA LEU A 29 7.17 -3.53 1.72
C LEU A 29 8.38 -2.60 1.56
N VAL A 30 8.32 -1.68 0.59
CA VAL A 30 9.40 -0.71 0.34
C VAL A 30 9.58 0.21 1.55
N THR A 31 8.49 0.73 2.13
CA THR A 31 8.55 1.59 3.31
C THR A 31 9.01 0.83 4.55
N LEU A 32 8.61 -0.43 4.71
CA LEU A 32 9.06 -1.30 5.79
C LEU A 32 10.58 -1.55 5.71
N VAL A 33 11.08 -1.95 4.54
CA VAL A 33 12.52 -2.20 4.33
C VAL A 33 13.33 -0.91 4.43
N ALA A 34 12.77 0.22 4.02
CA ALA A 34 13.39 1.52 4.22
C ALA A 34 13.32 2.01 5.68
N GLY A 35 12.45 1.47 6.53
CA GLY A 35 12.22 1.98 7.88
C GLY A 35 11.58 3.37 7.88
N GLU A 36 10.70 3.64 6.92
CA GLU A 36 10.01 4.92 6.74
C GLU A 36 8.49 4.75 6.88
N HIS A 37 7.75 5.84 6.83
CA HIS A 37 6.32 5.89 7.09
C HIS A 37 5.53 6.17 5.81
N MET A 38 4.30 5.67 5.76
CA MET A 38 3.38 5.82 4.63
C MET A 38 1.98 6.19 5.11
N LEU A 39 1.30 7.03 4.33
CA LEU A 39 -0.11 7.36 4.51
C LEU A 39 -0.96 6.62 3.47
N ILE A 40 -2.08 6.06 3.90
CA ILE A 40 -3.07 5.41 3.04
C ILE A 40 -4.33 6.27 3.07
N VAL A 41 -4.72 6.80 1.91
CA VAL A 41 -5.91 7.65 1.77
C VAL A 41 -6.99 6.89 1.04
N GLY A 42 -8.21 6.92 1.54
CA GLY A 42 -9.35 6.30 0.86
C GLY A 42 -10.50 5.95 1.80
N PRO A 43 -11.67 5.61 1.23
CA PRO A 43 -12.89 5.37 1.98
C PRO A 43 -12.74 4.20 2.98
N PRO A 44 -13.60 4.12 4.00
CA PRO A 44 -13.64 2.99 4.90
C PRO A 44 -14.04 1.71 4.15
N GLY A 45 -13.63 0.55 4.66
CA GLY A 45 -13.98 -0.75 4.07
C GLY A 45 -13.04 -1.22 2.94
N THR A 46 -11.99 -0.48 2.60
CA THR A 46 -11.00 -0.86 1.56
C THR A 46 -9.86 -1.74 2.08
N ALA A 47 -10.07 -2.46 3.17
CA ALA A 47 -9.16 -3.43 3.80
C ALA A 47 -7.80 -2.86 4.29
N LYS A 48 -7.66 -1.55 4.50
CA LYS A 48 -6.40 -0.89 4.91
C LYS A 48 -5.78 -1.52 6.17
N SER A 49 -6.55 -1.61 7.26
CA SER A 49 -6.08 -2.17 8.53
C SER A 49 -5.80 -3.67 8.43
N ALA A 50 -6.67 -4.42 7.74
CA ALA A 50 -6.51 -5.86 7.56
C ALA A 50 -5.21 -6.19 6.81
N LEU A 51 -4.88 -5.42 5.77
CA LEU A 51 -3.66 -5.57 4.99
C LEU A 51 -2.40 -5.33 5.83
N VAL A 52 -2.37 -4.24 6.62
CA VAL A 52 -1.21 -3.93 7.47
C VAL A 52 -1.07 -4.93 8.61
N ARG A 53 -2.19 -5.38 9.21
CA ARG A 53 -2.20 -6.43 10.24
C ARG A 53 -1.65 -7.73 9.70
N GLN A 54 -2.05 -8.12 8.48
CA GLN A 54 -1.52 -9.33 7.84
C GLN A 54 -0.03 -9.20 7.51
N LEU A 55 0.42 -8.03 7.03
CA LEU A 55 1.85 -7.75 6.85
C LEU A 55 2.61 -7.96 8.16
N ALA A 56 2.12 -7.40 9.27
CA ALA A 56 2.78 -7.52 10.58
C ALA A 56 2.88 -8.99 11.03
N ARG A 57 1.85 -9.80 10.79
CA ARG A 57 1.86 -11.25 11.07
C ARG A 57 2.91 -11.98 10.22
N LEU A 58 2.96 -11.72 8.92
CA LEU A 58 3.89 -12.38 7.99
C LEU A 58 5.35 -12.04 8.25
N VAL A 59 5.63 -10.91 8.93
CA VAL A 59 6.99 -10.47 9.28
C VAL A 59 7.33 -10.64 10.77
N ASP A 60 6.49 -11.33 11.53
CA ASP A 60 6.66 -11.57 12.98
C ASP A 60 6.98 -10.29 13.76
N ALA A 61 6.17 -9.26 13.55
CA ALA A 61 6.32 -7.96 14.18
C ALA A 61 5.31 -7.74 15.30
N ARG A 62 5.74 -7.06 16.37
CA ARG A 62 4.81 -6.54 17.37
C ARG A 62 3.98 -5.45 16.74
N TYR A 63 2.69 -5.66 16.69
CA TYR A 63 1.74 -4.81 16.00
C TYR A 63 0.88 -4.03 16.98
N PHE A 64 0.70 -2.74 16.71
CA PHE A 64 -0.24 -1.88 17.40
C PHE A 64 -1.18 -1.24 16.39
N GLU A 65 -2.48 -1.28 16.67
CA GLU A 65 -3.53 -0.69 15.83
C GLU A 65 -4.48 0.13 16.69
N TYR A 66 -4.85 1.31 16.21
CA TYR A 66 -5.82 2.15 16.89
C TYR A 66 -6.58 3.06 15.92
N LEU A 67 -7.90 3.20 16.16
CA LEU A 67 -8.75 4.17 15.47
C LEU A 67 -8.77 5.48 16.24
N LEU A 68 -8.18 6.52 15.68
CA LEU A 68 -8.08 7.82 16.31
C LEU A 68 -9.37 8.62 16.16
N THR A 69 -9.76 9.30 17.22
CA THR A 69 -10.89 10.22 17.30
C THR A 69 -10.48 11.50 17.99
N ARG A 70 -11.35 12.53 17.95
CA ARG A 70 -11.12 13.78 18.72
C ARG A 70 -11.04 13.55 20.22
N PHE A 71 -11.66 12.47 20.69
CA PHE A 71 -11.78 12.13 22.12
C PHE A 71 -10.72 11.10 22.55
N SER A 72 -9.90 10.61 21.61
CA SER A 72 -8.83 9.67 21.95
C SER A 72 -7.86 10.30 22.95
N GLU A 73 -7.52 9.54 23.98
CA GLU A 73 -6.62 9.99 25.03
C GLU A 73 -5.19 9.45 24.82
N PRO A 74 -4.14 10.21 25.19
CA PRO A 74 -2.77 9.73 25.12
C PRO A 74 -2.52 8.41 25.89
N ASN A 75 -3.32 8.14 26.94
CA ASN A 75 -3.21 6.91 27.71
C ASN A 75 -3.56 5.64 26.91
N GLU A 76 -4.47 5.76 25.98
CA GLU A 76 -4.94 4.64 25.12
C GLU A 76 -3.92 4.24 24.07
N ILE A 77 -3.04 5.17 23.70
CA ILE A 77 -2.06 4.99 22.62
C ILE A 77 -0.66 4.77 23.18
N PHE A 78 -0.27 5.55 24.18
CA PHE A 78 1.09 5.54 24.73
C PHE A 78 1.21 4.80 26.08
N GLY A 79 0.09 4.32 26.61
CA GLY A 79 -0.01 3.61 27.86
C GLY A 79 -0.35 4.49 29.08
N PRO A 80 -0.97 3.88 30.10
CA PRO A 80 -1.36 4.56 31.31
C PRO A 80 -0.14 4.97 32.14
N ILE A 81 -0.33 5.97 33.01
CA ILE A 81 0.68 6.39 33.98
C ILE A 81 0.88 5.27 35.03
N ASP A 82 2.13 4.94 35.34
CA ASP A 82 2.45 4.03 36.42
C ASP A 82 2.21 4.72 37.78
N ILE A 83 1.15 4.27 38.47
CA ILE A 83 0.71 4.88 39.74
C ILE A 83 1.75 4.70 40.84
N LYS A 84 2.52 3.60 40.82
CA LYS A 84 3.57 3.37 41.82
C LYS A 84 4.71 4.36 41.65
N ALA A 85 5.24 4.45 40.45
CA ALA A 85 6.30 5.40 40.11
C ALA A 85 5.86 6.85 40.35
N PHE A 86 4.60 7.17 40.04
CA PHE A 86 4.04 8.51 40.26
C PHE A 86 3.99 8.88 41.76
N ARG A 87 3.63 7.94 42.63
CA ARG A 87 3.67 8.15 44.11
C ARG A 87 5.08 8.38 44.64
N GLU A 88 6.08 7.86 43.95
CA GLU A 88 7.51 8.04 44.24
C GLU A 88 8.10 9.29 43.57
N GLY A 89 7.26 10.13 42.99
CA GLY A 89 7.66 11.39 42.35
C GLY A 89 8.20 11.24 40.92
N THR A 90 8.06 10.05 40.33
CA THR A 90 8.56 9.77 38.97
C THR A 90 7.41 9.60 37.99
N TYR A 91 7.39 10.39 36.91
CA TYR A 91 6.37 10.30 35.87
C TYR A 91 6.80 9.28 34.79
N VAL A 92 6.24 8.09 34.85
CA VAL A 92 6.51 7.00 33.88
C VAL A 92 5.19 6.42 33.37
N ARG A 93 5.16 6.00 32.11
CA ARG A 93 4.03 5.29 31.50
C ARG A 93 4.35 3.80 31.35
N ARG A 94 3.34 2.96 31.45
CA ARG A 94 3.42 1.54 31.09
C ARG A 94 3.20 1.41 29.59
N VAL A 95 4.27 1.10 28.89
CA VAL A 95 4.28 1.09 27.42
C VAL A 95 4.13 -0.31 26.81
N GLU A 96 4.09 -1.37 27.63
CA GLU A 96 3.95 -2.73 27.16
C GLU A 96 2.67 -2.92 26.35
N ALA A 97 2.79 -3.50 25.16
CA ALA A 97 1.73 -3.70 24.17
C ALA A 97 1.07 -2.40 23.67
N MET A 98 1.68 -1.24 23.92
CA MET A 98 1.24 0.06 23.41
C MET A 98 2.11 0.51 22.25
N LEU A 99 1.73 1.62 21.57
CA LEU A 99 2.47 2.13 20.42
C LEU A 99 3.99 2.27 20.65
N PRO A 100 4.50 2.75 21.81
CA PRO A 100 5.95 2.89 22.01
C PRO A 100 6.71 1.54 22.10
N ASP A 101 6.02 0.41 22.26
CA ASP A 101 6.59 -0.94 22.26
C ASP A 101 6.44 -1.65 20.91
N ALA A 102 5.67 -1.11 19.97
CA ALA A 102 5.37 -1.76 18.72
C ALA A 102 6.48 -1.57 17.66
N ASP A 103 6.61 -2.57 16.80
CA ASP A 103 7.52 -2.56 15.65
C ASP A 103 6.83 -2.06 14.38
N ILE A 104 5.56 -2.41 14.21
CA ILE A 104 4.67 -1.92 13.14
C ILE A 104 3.42 -1.33 13.79
N VAL A 105 3.05 -0.13 13.36
CA VAL A 105 1.90 0.61 13.88
C VAL A 105 0.96 0.93 12.73
N PHE A 106 -0.35 0.74 12.96
CA PHE A 106 -1.41 1.25 12.10
C PHE A 106 -2.29 2.22 12.90
N LEU A 107 -2.41 3.45 12.41
CA LEU A 107 -3.29 4.46 13.01
C LEU A 107 -4.34 4.86 11.99
N ASP A 108 -5.58 4.48 12.24
CA ASP A 108 -6.70 4.90 11.40
C ASP A 108 -7.19 6.29 11.83
N GLU A 109 -7.66 7.07 10.85
CA GLU A 109 -8.12 8.46 11.02
C GLU A 109 -7.10 9.35 11.74
N ILE A 110 -5.82 9.21 11.37
CA ILE A 110 -4.69 9.82 12.09
C ILE A 110 -4.84 11.32 12.31
N PHE A 111 -5.46 12.05 11.37
CA PHE A 111 -5.64 13.49 11.44
C PHE A 111 -6.86 13.94 12.27
N LYS A 112 -7.70 12.99 12.74
CA LYS A 112 -8.80 13.28 13.67
C LYS A 112 -8.35 13.35 15.13
N SER A 113 -7.09 13.01 15.43
CA SER A 113 -6.57 13.04 16.81
C SER A 113 -6.30 14.46 17.32
N ASN A 114 -6.20 14.59 18.63
CA ASN A 114 -5.87 15.85 19.27
C ASN A 114 -4.37 16.20 19.18
N SER A 115 -4.04 17.48 19.41
CA SER A 115 -2.67 18.00 19.29
C SER A 115 -1.65 17.32 20.22
N ALA A 116 -2.07 16.82 21.40
CA ALA A 116 -1.16 16.17 22.33
C ALA A 116 -0.65 14.82 21.78
N ILE A 117 -1.55 14.06 21.13
CA ILE A 117 -1.21 12.82 20.44
C ILE A 117 -0.31 13.11 19.24
N LEU A 118 -0.68 14.09 18.40
CA LEU A 118 0.09 14.45 17.20
C LEU A 118 1.52 14.89 17.53
N ASN A 119 1.70 15.71 18.59
CA ASN A 119 3.03 16.14 19.03
C ASN A 119 3.89 14.97 19.52
N SER A 120 3.30 14.02 20.25
CA SER A 120 4.00 12.81 20.68
C SER A 120 4.39 11.93 19.48
N LEU A 121 3.49 11.80 18.48
CA LEU A 121 3.75 11.09 17.24
C LEU A 121 4.89 11.74 16.44
N LEU A 122 4.99 13.07 16.39
CA LEU A 122 6.09 13.76 15.69
C LEU A 122 7.45 13.34 16.23
N SER A 123 7.63 13.23 17.55
CA SER A 123 8.89 12.76 18.15
C SER A 123 9.19 11.31 17.79
N ILE A 124 8.17 10.45 17.83
CA ILE A 124 8.31 9.03 17.48
C ILE A 124 8.65 8.86 15.99
N LEU A 125 7.96 9.58 15.10
CA LEU A 125 8.19 9.50 13.65
C LEU A 125 9.57 10.03 13.24
N ASN A 126 10.06 11.09 13.93
CA ASN A 126 11.32 11.71 13.59
C ASN A 126 12.52 11.02 14.21
N GLU A 127 12.45 10.77 15.51
CA GLU A 127 13.60 10.45 16.35
C GLU A 127 13.56 9.00 16.85
N ARG A 128 12.47 8.28 16.63
CA ARG A 128 12.21 6.96 17.23
C ARG A 128 12.33 7.03 18.77
N ARG A 129 11.86 8.13 19.35
CA ARG A 129 11.88 8.37 20.80
C ARG A 129 10.50 8.79 21.27
N PHE A 130 10.12 8.26 22.42
CA PHE A 130 8.92 8.67 23.14
C PHE A 130 9.34 9.33 24.46
N PHE A 131 8.87 10.54 24.72
CA PHE A 131 9.18 11.29 25.92
C PHE A 131 8.08 11.07 26.97
N THR A 132 8.50 10.69 28.18
CA THR A 132 7.61 10.53 29.33
C THR A 132 8.22 11.24 30.53
N GLY A 133 7.68 12.43 30.86
CA GLY A 133 8.30 13.31 31.86
C GLY A 133 9.72 13.71 31.47
N SER A 134 10.69 13.43 32.34
CA SER A 134 12.12 13.70 32.12
C SER A 134 12.84 12.56 31.37
N ALA A 135 12.21 11.41 31.23
CA ALA A 135 12.79 10.25 30.57
C ALA A 135 12.42 10.17 29.09
N SER A 136 13.27 9.56 28.28
CA SER A 136 12.95 9.23 26.91
C SER A 136 13.22 7.76 26.63
N ILE A 137 12.25 7.12 26.00
CA ILE A 137 12.29 5.69 25.64
C ILE A 137 12.60 5.59 24.14
N LYS A 138 13.51 4.69 23.75
CA LYS A 138 13.74 4.37 22.35
C LYS A 138 12.62 3.47 21.87
N VAL A 139 11.90 3.92 20.84
CA VAL A 139 10.81 3.17 20.21
C VAL A 139 11.36 2.26 19.11
N PRO A 140 11.07 0.95 19.13
CA PRO A 140 11.61 -0.01 18.16
C PRO A 140 10.93 0.07 16.79
N LEU A 141 10.11 1.09 16.55
CA LEU A 141 9.28 1.29 15.38
C LEU A 141 10.05 1.15 14.07
N SER A 142 9.68 0.19 13.25
CA SER A 142 10.17 0.06 11.87
C SER A 142 9.37 0.92 10.92
N SER A 143 8.03 0.79 10.92
CA SER A 143 7.16 1.61 10.08
C SER A 143 5.85 1.94 10.79
N LEU A 144 5.34 3.14 10.53
CA LEU A 144 4.00 3.55 10.89
C LEU A 144 3.22 3.78 9.59
N TYR A 145 2.08 3.14 9.51
CA TYR A 145 1.10 3.29 8.44
C TYR A 145 -0.08 4.08 8.99
N GLY A 146 -0.22 5.32 8.54
CA GLY A 146 -1.38 6.15 8.85
C GLY A 146 -2.47 5.89 7.83
N ALA A 147 -3.73 5.95 8.24
CA ALA A 147 -4.85 5.97 7.33
C ALA A 147 -5.74 7.19 7.58
N THR A 148 -6.38 7.64 6.53
CA THR A 148 -7.35 8.74 6.58
C THR A 148 -8.33 8.62 5.40
N ASN A 149 -9.54 9.10 5.56
CA ASN A 149 -10.50 9.18 4.45
C ASN A 149 -10.24 10.39 3.56
N GLU A 150 -9.69 11.47 4.13
CA GLU A 150 -9.47 12.74 3.45
C GLU A 150 -8.08 13.31 3.78
N VAL A 151 -7.50 14.01 2.82
CA VAL A 151 -6.25 14.74 3.05
C VAL A 151 -6.56 16.01 3.84
N PRO A 152 -5.85 16.29 4.95
CA PRO A 152 -6.13 17.47 5.75
C PRO A 152 -5.73 18.76 5.02
N ASN A 153 -6.60 19.77 5.09
CA ASN A 153 -6.34 21.12 4.56
C ASN A 153 -5.80 22.09 5.64
N ASP A 154 -5.48 21.57 6.83
CA ASP A 154 -5.02 22.37 7.97
C ASP A 154 -3.49 22.40 8.02
N ASP A 155 -2.90 23.58 7.93
CA ASP A 155 -1.45 23.81 8.02
C ASP A 155 -0.85 23.27 9.33
N ALA A 156 -1.62 23.26 10.42
CA ALA A 156 -1.18 22.72 11.70
C ALA A 156 -0.88 21.20 11.62
N LEU A 157 -1.53 20.49 10.70
CA LEU A 157 -1.31 19.07 10.45
C LEU A 157 -0.17 18.80 9.45
N GLY A 158 0.26 19.84 8.73
CA GLY A 158 1.30 19.75 7.70
C GLY A 158 2.60 19.14 8.21
N ALA A 159 2.98 19.41 9.46
CA ALA A 159 4.19 18.83 10.06
C ALA A 159 4.11 17.30 10.21
N VAL A 160 2.95 16.75 10.59
CA VAL A 160 2.73 15.30 10.67
C VAL A 160 2.62 14.71 9.27
N PHE A 161 1.89 15.40 8.37
CA PHE A 161 1.69 14.98 7.00
C PHE A 161 3.01 14.86 6.21
N ASP A 162 3.97 15.78 6.40
CA ASP A 162 5.31 15.72 5.78
C ASP A 162 6.18 14.53 6.26
N ARG A 163 5.81 13.88 7.38
CA ARG A 163 6.52 12.69 7.88
C ARG A 163 6.18 11.42 7.12
N PHE A 164 5.06 11.40 6.42
CA PHE A 164 4.70 10.33 5.50
C PHE A 164 5.34 10.60 4.15
N LEU A 165 6.39 9.84 3.82
CA LEU A 165 7.17 10.09 2.60
C LEU A 165 6.36 9.85 1.33
N VAL A 166 5.55 8.80 1.35
CA VAL A 166 4.67 8.41 0.26
C VAL A 166 3.23 8.29 0.73
N ARG A 167 2.31 8.48 -0.18
CA ARG A 167 0.88 8.39 0.02
C ARG A 167 0.30 7.48 -1.03
N ALA A 168 -0.52 6.53 -0.60
CA ALA A 168 -1.21 5.62 -1.51
C ALA A 168 -2.71 5.87 -1.44
N SER A 169 -3.38 5.89 -2.58
CA SER A 169 -4.84 5.78 -2.64
C SER A 169 -5.25 4.32 -2.44
N SER A 170 -6.33 4.10 -1.71
CA SER A 170 -6.94 2.79 -1.55
C SER A 170 -8.43 2.91 -1.80
N GLU A 171 -8.83 2.64 -3.01
CA GLU A 171 -10.21 2.75 -3.48
C GLU A 171 -10.96 1.43 -3.36
N ASN A 172 -12.27 1.49 -3.52
CA ASN A 172 -13.10 0.30 -3.67
C ASN A 172 -12.73 -0.42 -4.96
N LEU A 173 -12.92 -1.74 -4.97
CA LEU A 173 -12.64 -2.53 -6.16
C LEU A 173 -13.62 -2.22 -7.28
N ASP A 174 -13.12 -2.26 -8.50
CA ASP A 174 -13.92 -2.14 -9.71
C ASP A 174 -14.83 -3.34 -9.92
N SER A 175 -15.81 -3.17 -10.81
CA SER A 175 -16.84 -4.20 -11.09
C SER A 175 -16.23 -5.52 -11.56
N PHE A 176 -15.13 -5.51 -12.28
CA PHE A 176 -14.48 -6.72 -12.79
C PHE A 176 -13.77 -7.55 -11.70
N HIS A 177 -13.44 -6.95 -10.55
CA HIS A 177 -12.94 -7.68 -9.38
C HIS A 177 -14.04 -8.21 -8.46
N PHE A 178 -15.32 -7.90 -8.73
CA PHE A 178 -16.42 -8.16 -7.81
C PHE A 178 -16.60 -9.66 -7.49
N HIS A 179 -16.49 -10.53 -8.49
CA HIS A 179 -16.61 -11.99 -8.28
C HIS A 179 -15.52 -12.50 -7.33
N GLY A 180 -14.27 -12.16 -7.61
CA GLY A 180 -13.15 -12.51 -6.75
C GLY A 180 -13.24 -11.89 -5.34
N LEU A 181 -13.80 -10.66 -5.23
CA LEU A 181 -14.07 -10.02 -3.94
C LEU A 181 -15.04 -10.84 -3.11
N VAL A 182 -16.17 -11.28 -3.70
CA VAL A 182 -17.18 -12.08 -3.00
C VAL A 182 -16.59 -13.42 -2.57
N GLU A 183 -15.90 -14.12 -3.46
CA GLU A 183 -15.31 -15.43 -3.18
C GLU A 183 -14.28 -15.35 -2.04
N ARG A 184 -13.28 -14.44 -2.16
CA ARG A 184 -12.23 -14.28 -1.13
C ARG A 184 -12.77 -13.65 0.15
N GLY A 185 -13.72 -12.73 0.04
CA GLY A 185 -14.37 -12.10 1.19
C GLY A 185 -15.17 -13.09 2.03
N LEU A 186 -15.94 -13.98 1.39
CA LEU A 186 -16.67 -15.05 2.07
C LEU A 186 -15.70 -16.04 2.73
N ALA A 187 -14.61 -16.42 2.06
CA ALA A 187 -13.60 -17.30 2.65
C ALA A 187 -12.96 -16.69 3.90
N ALA A 188 -12.61 -15.39 3.85
CA ALA A 188 -12.05 -14.67 4.99
C ALA A 188 -13.06 -14.52 6.15
N GLU A 189 -14.36 -14.31 5.85
CA GLU A 189 -15.39 -14.23 6.88
C GLU A 189 -15.61 -15.57 7.56
N VAL A 190 -15.64 -16.68 6.81
CA VAL A 190 -15.70 -18.04 7.37
C VAL A 190 -14.50 -18.32 8.27
N GLU A 191 -13.28 -17.93 7.86
CA GLU A 191 -12.07 -18.05 8.68
C GLU A 191 -12.24 -17.28 10.01
N SER A 192 -12.73 -16.05 9.94
CA SER A 192 -12.99 -15.20 11.13
C SER A 192 -14.09 -15.78 12.04
N MET A 193 -15.13 -16.35 11.48
CA MET A 193 -16.18 -17.01 12.27
C MET A 193 -15.65 -18.24 13.01
N ASN A 194 -14.83 -19.04 12.34
CA ASN A 194 -14.20 -20.22 12.94
C ASN A 194 -13.22 -19.83 14.08
N GLU A 195 -12.53 -18.72 13.96
CA GLU A 195 -11.66 -18.19 15.04
C GLU A 195 -12.45 -17.72 16.27
N ARG A 196 -13.72 -17.33 16.09
CA ARG A 196 -14.61 -16.84 17.18
C ARG A 196 -15.45 -17.92 17.84
N ASP A 197 -15.49 -19.13 17.30
CA ASP A 197 -16.28 -20.23 17.86
C ASP A 197 -15.57 -20.84 19.08
N PRO A 198 -16.07 -20.63 20.31
CA PRO A 198 -15.48 -21.21 21.51
C PRO A 198 -15.60 -22.73 21.57
N ALA A 199 -16.53 -23.32 20.78
CA ALA A 199 -16.74 -24.78 20.71
C ALA A 199 -15.75 -25.47 19.76
N ALA A 200 -15.11 -24.72 18.84
CA ALA A 200 -14.15 -25.27 17.90
C ALA A 200 -12.82 -25.69 18.55
N GLY A 201 -12.62 -25.41 19.85
CA GLY A 201 -11.33 -25.59 20.52
C GLY A 201 -10.29 -24.59 19.97
N PRO A 202 -9.05 -24.56 20.49
CA PRO A 202 -8.01 -23.73 19.90
C PRO A 202 -7.88 -24.12 18.43
N SER A 203 -8.21 -23.17 17.53
CA SER A 203 -8.23 -23.37 16.08
C SER A 203 -6.99 -24.15 15.65
N ARG A 204 -7.20 -25.32 15.05
CA ARG A 204 -6.11 -26.22 14.59
C ARG A 204 -5.32 -25.63 13.42
N ALA A 205 -5.83 -24.55 12.82
CA ALA A 205 -5.03 -23.71 11.92
C ALA A 205 -4.17 -22.81 12.78
N ALA A 206 -2.98 -23.29 13.15
CA ALA A 206 -1.92 -22.41 13.64
C ALA A 206 -1.83 -21.22 12.65
N PRO A 207 -1.74 -19.97 13.14
CA PRO A 207 -1.59 -18.82 12.26
C PRO A 207 -0.46 -19.14 11.29
N ALA A 208 -0.66 -18.85 9.98
CA ALA A 208 0.35 -19.14 8.98
C ALA A 208 1.71 -18.66 9.48
N PRO A 209 2.75 -19.52 9.46
CA PRO A 209 4.04 -19.16 10.05
C PRO A 209 4.57 -17.92 9.36
N ALA A 210 5.21 -17.05 10.13
CA ALA A 210 5.87 -15.87 9.58
C ALA A 210 6.87 -16.29 8.48
N LEU A 211 6.81 -15.62 7.34
CA LEU A 211 7.68 -15.91 6.20
C LEU A 211 9.09 -15.32 6.40
N VAL A 212 9.16 -14.19 7.11
CA VAL A 212 10.41 -13.50 7.44
C VAL A 212 10.30 -12.88 8.83
N SER A 213 11.36 -12.91 9.61
CA SER A 213 11.36 -12.23 10.91
C SER A 213 11.71 -10.75 10.75
N LEU A 214 11.19 -9.92 11.67
CA LEU A 214 11.56 -8.50 11.70
C LEU A 214 13.06 -8.28 11.90
N ALA A 215 13.73 -9.18 12.62
CA ALA A 215 15.18 -9.15 12.77
C ALA A 215 15.90 -9.31 11.42
N GLU A 216 15.42 -10.18 10.54
CA GLU A 216 15.95 -10.33 9.18
C GLU A 216 15.71 -9.04 8.37
N ILE A 217 14.53 -8.41 8.47
CA ILE A 217 14.24 -7.12 7.81
C ILE A 217 15.19 -6.02 8.32
N ARG A 218 15.46 -5.96 9.61
CA ARG A 218 16.46 -5.02 10.18
C ARG A 218 17.87 -5.24 9.63
N THR A 219 18.23 -6.47 9.27
CA THR A 219 19.52 -6.71 8.57
C THR A 219 19.52 -6.14 7.16
N LEU A 220 18.37 -6.16 6.44
CA LEU A 220 18.23 -5.47 5.16
C LEU A 220 18.31 -3.95 5.33
N GLN A 221 17.67 -3.40 6.34
CA GLN A 221 17.75 -1.96 6.66
C GLN A 221 19.20 -1.52 6.93
N ALA A 222 19.94 -2.30 7.72
CA ALA A 222 21.35 -2.04 8.00
C ALA A 222 22.24 -2.15 6.73
N ARG A 223 21.92 -3.08 5.85
CA ARG A 223 22.59 -3.23 4.56
C ARG A 223 22.29 -2.05 3.65
N LEU A 224 21.04 -1.63 3.55
CA LEU A 224 20.61 -0.46 2.79
C LEU A 224 21.42 0.78 3.18
N ALA A 225 21.57 1.03 4.49
CA ALA A 225 22.33 2.18 4.99
C ALA A 225 23.83 2.17 4.59
N ARG A 226 24.41 0.99 4.33
CA ARG A 226 25.82 0.83 3.95
C ARG A 226 26.07 0.82 2.44
N GLN A 227 25.03 0.51 1.64
CA GLN A 227 25.16 0.25 0.22
C GLN A 227 24.37 1.24 -0.65
N LEU A 228 24.02 2.43 -0.10
CA LEU A 228 23.35 3.48 -0.86
C LEU A 228 24.34 4.03 -1.91
N SER A 229 24.29 3.44 -3.10
CA SER A 229 25.00 3.93 -4.27
C SER A 229 24.01 4.12 -5.42
N PHE A 230 24.08 5.28 -6.05
CA PHE A 230 23.19 5.68 -7.12
C PHE A 230 24.01 6.02 -8.37
N PRO A 231 23.72 5.41 -9.53
CA PRO A 231 24.33 5.81 -10.80
C PRO A 231 24.06 7.30 -11.10
N GLU A 232 25.02 7.99 -11.69
CA GLU A 232 24.88 9.43 -12.01
C GLU A 232 23.68 9.71 -12.91
N GLU A 233 23.44 8.84 -13.88
CA GLU A 233 22.28 8.93 -14.77
C GLU A 233 20.94 8.81 -14.03
N PHE A 234 20.86 7.89 -13.05
CA PHE A 234 19.68 7.77 -12.21
C PHE A 234 19.45 9.05 -11.40
N VAL A 235 20.50 9.60 -10.78
CA VAL A 235 20.41 10.85 -10.00
C VAL A 235 20.01 12.02 -10.89
N ALA A 236 20.50 12.09 -12.12
CA ALA A 236 20.12 13.12 -13.08
C ALA A 236 18.62 13.04 -13.46
N ARG A 237 18.11 11.82 -13.74
CA ARG A 237 16.68 11.60 -14.01
C ARG A 237 15.81 11.89 -12.80
N TYR A 238 16.20 11.37 -11.64
CA TYR A 238 15.52 11.66 -10.37
C TYR A 238 15.39 13.16 -10.11
N LYS A 239 16.52 13.90 -10.27
CA LYS A 239 16.54 15.36 -10.15
C LYS A 239 15.57 16.01 -11.12
N GLY A 240 15.58 15.61 -12.40
CA GLY A 240 14.68 16.14 -13.42
C GLY A 240 13.20 15.99 -13.03
N LEU A 241 12.80 14.79 -12.62
CA LEU A 241 11.44 14.50 -12.18
C LEU A 241 11.05 15.31 -10.92
N VAL A 242 11.92 15.37 -9.91
CA VAL A 242 11.66 16.16 -8.69
C VAL A 242 11.44 17.64 -9.00
N PHE A 243 12.26 18.23 -9.87
CA PHE A 243 12.08 19.63 -10.26
C PHE A 243 10.81 19.85 -11.08
N GLN A 244 10.46 18.93 -11.97
CA GLN A 244 9.22 18.98 -12.74
C GLN A 244 8.00 18.88 -11.82
N ILE A 245 7.98 17.94 -10.87
CA ILE A 245 6.92 17.78 -9.87
C ILE A 245 6.76 19.06 -9.03
N ARG A 246 7.88 19.68 -8.62
CA ARG A 246 7.87 20.95 -7.88
C ARG A 246 7.34 22.13 -8.72
N SER A 247 7.68 22.20 -10.00
CA SER A 247 7.19 23.26 -10.89
C SER A 247 5.69 23.21 -11.15
N GLU A 248 5.09 22.03 -11.01
CA GLU A 248 3.63 21.82 -11.09
C GLU A 248 2.93 22.06 -9.73
N GLY A 249 3.61 22.64 -8.76
CA GLY A 249 3.02 23.05 -7.47
C GLY A 249 2.95 21.95 -6.40
N VAL A 250 3.54 20.78 -6.63
CA VAL A 250 3.62 19.75 -5.59
C VAL A 250 4.78 20.06 -4.65
N THR A 251 4.47 20.40 -3.39
CA THR A 251 5.49 20.70 -2.40
C THR A 251 6.24 19.45 -1.97
N LEU A 252 7.54 19.44 -2.23
CA LEU A 252 8.48 18.41 -1.78
C LEU A 252 9.59 19.05 -0.99
N SER A 253 9.67 18.80 0.33
CA SER A 253 10.76 19.29 1.17
C SER A 253 12.08 18.61 0.77
N ASP A 254 13.23 19.29 0.96
CA ASP A 254 14.54 18.70 0.66
C ASP A 254 14.80 17.43 1.49
N ARG A 255 14.27 17.39 2.70
CA ARG A 255 14.27 16.18 3.53
C ARG A 255 13.54 15.01 2.85
N ARG A 256 12.35 15.25 2.28
CA ARG A 256 11.60 14.20 1.54
C ARG A 256 12.38 13.75 0.33
N VAL A 257 12.94 14.69 -0.45
CA VAL A 257 13.75 14.37 -1.64
C VAL A 257 14.90 13.42 -1.31
N VAL A 258 15.64 13.67 -0.24
CA VAL A 258 16.73 12.77 0.19
C VAL A 258 16.20 11.41 0.66
N LYS A 259 15.12 11.39 1.42
CA LYS A 259 14.53 10.14 1.94
C LYS A 259 13.86 9.28 0.87
N LEU A 260 13.30 9.86 -0.18
CA LEU A 260 12.73 9.13 -1.32
C LEU A 260 13.79 8.31 -2.07
N LEU A 261 15.03 8.77 -2.17
CA LEU A 261 16.13 7.96 -2.70
C LEU A 261 16.34 6.66 -1.90
N LYS A 262 16.13 6.72 -0.59
CA LYS A 262 16.20 5.52 0.27
C LYS A 262 15.09 4.51 -0.07
N LEU A 263 13.89 5.00 -0.46
CA LEU A 263 12.80 4.12 -0.93
C LEU A 263 13.16 3.47 -2.28
N CYS A 264 13.75 4.22 -3.21
CA CYS A 264 14.24 3.65 -4.47
C CYS A 264 15.26 2.54 -4.22
N ALA A 265 16.23 2.77 -3.33
CA ALA A 265 17.22 1.75 -2.97
C ALA A 265 16.60 0.54 -2.26
N ALA A 266 15.58 0.74 -1.40
CA ALA A 266 14.84 -0.36 -0.78
C ALA A 266 14.10 -1.20 -1.83
N SER A 267 13.50 -0.56 -2.84
CA SER A 267 12.85 -1.24 -3.96
C SER A 267 13.83 -2.12 -4.72
N ALA A 268 15.00 -1.58 -5.12
CA ALA A 268 16.04 -2.36 -5.80
C ALA A 268 16.50 -3.55 -4.94
N LEU A 269 16.68 -3.35 -3.64
CA LEU A 269 17.11 -4.39 -2.71
C LEU A 269 16.08 -5.52 -2.57
N ILE A 270 14.80 -5.21 -2.51
CA ILE A 270 13.70 -6.20 -2.50
C ILE A 270 13.74 -7.02 -3.79
N ASP A 271 13.97 -6.39 -4.94
CA ASP A 271 14.08 -7.07 -6.23
C ASP A 271 15.39 -7.88 -6.37
N GLY A 272 16.29 -7.81 -5.39
CA GLY A 272 17.57 -8.51 -5.37
C GLY A 272 18.63 -7.84 -6.25
N ARG A 273 18.41 -6.60 -6.67
CA ARG A 273 19.35 -5.80 -7.48
C ARG A 273 20.39 -5.10 -6.60
N PRO A 274 21.64 -5.01 -7.04
CA PRO A 274 22.71 -4.32 -6.30
C PRO A 274 22.65 -2.79 -6.45
N THR A 275 21.99 -2.30 -7.50
CA THR A 275 21.86 -0.88 -7.85
C THR A 275 20.42 -0.53 -8.20
N VAL A 276 20.08 0.73 -8.05
CA VAL A 276 18.79 1.27 -8.50
C VAL A 276 18.72 1.38 -10.01
N ASP A 277 17.53 1.32 -10.56
CA ASP A 277 17.21 1.63 -11.96
C ASP A 277 15.95 2.51 -12.05
N ASP A 278 15.59 2.91 -13.28
CA ASP A 278 14.46 3.80 -13.50
C ASP A 278 13.11 3.22 -13.06
N GLY A 279 12.99 1.89 -12.95
CA GLY A 279 11.80 1.25 -12.40
C GLY A 279 11.55 1.58 -10.93
N ASP A 280 12.60 1.96 -10.17
CA ASP A 280 12.46 2.34 -8.77
C ASP A 280 11.91 3.76 -8.58
N LEU A 281 11.86 4.55 -9.66
CA LEU A 281 11.26 5.87 -9.67
C LEU A 281 9.74 5.85 -9.49
N PHE A 282 9.10 4.66 -9.52
CA PHE A 282 7.67 4.51 -9.25
C PHE A 282 7.25 5.14 -7.92
N VAL A 283 8.13 5.20 -6.93
CA VAL A 283 7.86 5.83 -5.63
C VAL A 283 7.50 7.32 -5.76
N LEU A 284 7.94 7.98 -6.84
CA LEU A 284 7.60 9.38 -7.10
C LEU A 284 6.15 9.58 -7.51
N ARG A 285 5.43 8.56 -8.00
CA ARG A 285 3.98 8.61 -8.25
C ARG A 285 3.18 8.89 -6.97
N HIS A 286 3.77 8.63 -5.82
CA HIS A 286 3.13 8.66 -4.51
C HIS A 286 3.57 9.85 -3.64
N VAL A 287 4.08 10.92 -4.26
CA VAL A 287 4.55 12.11 -3.51
C VAL A 287 3.54 13.27 -3.46
N TRP A 288 2.39 13.10 -4.09
CA TRP A 288 1.30 14.08 -4.13
C TRP A 288 0.89 14.57 -2.72
N ASN A 289 0.34 15.77 -2.63
CA ASN A 289 -0.12 16.38 -1.37
C ASN A 289 -1.65 16.50 -1.29
N SER A 290 -2.34 16.40 -2.43
CA SER A 290 -3.80 16.32 -2.52
C SER A 290 -4.17 15.26 -3.56
N VAL A 291 -5.39 14.72 -3.48
CA VAL A 291 -5.89 13.69 -4.40
C VAL A 291 -5.90 14.18 -5.85
N ASP A 292 -6.20 15.47 -6.06
CA ASP A 292 -6.22 16.08 -7.39
C ASP A 292 -4.85 16.08 -8.10
N GLN A 293 -3.77 15.94 -7.34
CA GLN A 293 -2.41 15.88 -7.89
C GLN A 293 -1.98 14.48 -8.31
N ILE A 294 -2.78 13.44 -8.06
CA ILE A 294 -2.42 12.05 -8.39
C ILE A 294 -2.18 11.90 -9.89
N ALA A 295 -3.15 12.29 -10.70
CA ALA A 295 -3.04 12.19 -12.16
C ALA A 295 -1.87 13.02 -12.70
N LEU A 296 -1.70 14.25 -12.20
CA LEU A 296 -0.60 15.14 -12.58
C LEU A 296 0.78 14.51 -12.31
N VAL A 297 0.97 13.95 -11.11
CA VAL A 297 2.26 13.32 -10.75
C VAL A 297 2.48 12.04 -11.56
N ASP A 298 1.40 11.30 -11.84
CA ASP A 298 1.47 10.12 -12.69
C ASP A 298 1.90 10.47 -14.12
N ASP A 299 1.31 11.47 -14.74
CA ASP A 299 1.66 11.95 -16.09
C ASP A 299 3.14 12.35 -16.20
N ILE A 300 3.74 12.87 -15.12
CA ILE A 300 5.17 13.23 -15.09
C ILE A 300 6.06 11.98 -15.00
N VAL A 301 5.68 11.01 -14.20
CA VAL A 301 6.53 9.85 -13.86
C VAL A 301 6.33 8.69 -14.85
N ALA A 302 5.10 8.47 -15.32
CA ALA A 302 4.74 7.34 -16.19
C ALA A 302 5.61 7.21 -17.44
N PRO A 303 5.98 8.28 -18.18
CA PRO A 303 6.79 8.13 -19.38
C PRO A 303 8.18 7.49 -19.12
N VAL A 304 8.79 7.78 -17.98
CA VAL A 304 10.07 7.20 -17.59
C VAL A 304 9.91 5.72 -17.24
N LEU A 305 8.86 5.38 -16.48
CA LEU A 305 8.57 3.99 -16.11
C LEU A 305 8.21 3.14 -17.34
N GLU A 306 7.44 3.68 -18.27
CA GLU A 306 7.07 2.99 -19.50
C GLU A 306 8.28 2.71 -20.40
N ARG A 307 9.18 3.71 -20.54
CA ARG A 307 10.45 3.52 -21.25
C ARG A 307 11.24 2.39 -20.63
N HIS A 308 11.42 2.43 -19.31
CA HIS A 308 12.13 1.39 -18.56
C HIS A 308 11.50 0.00 -18.76
N ARG A 309 10.15 -0.10 -18.74
CA ARG A 309 9.43 -1.36 -18.99
C ARG A 309 9.66 -1.91 -20.40
N ARG A 310 9.78 -1.05 -21.41
CA ARG A 310 10.07 -1.47 -22.79
C ARG A 310 11.51 -1.95 -22.95
N GLU A 311 12.43 -1.30 -22.28
CA GLU A 311 13.86 -1.64 -22.32
C GLU A 311 14.19 -2.90 -21.51
N HIS A 312 13.38 -3.21 -20.46
CA HIS A 312 13.60 -4.31 -19.52
C HIS A 312 12.35 -5.20 -19.34
N PRO A 313 11.95 -5.98 -20.35
CA PRO A 313 10.75 -6.81 -20.27
C PRO A 313 10.82 -7.89 -19.17
N GLU A 314 12.01 -8.36 -18.79
CA GLU A 314 12.22 -9.31 -17.70
C GLU A 314 11.89 -8.71 -16.31
N ALA A 315 12.02 -7.40 -16.14
CA ALA A 315 11.64 -6.72 -14.92
C ALA A 315 10.11 -6.68 -14.73
N ARG A 316 9.38 -6.72 -15.84
CA ARG A 316 7.92 -6.77 -15.89
C ARG A 316 7.38 -8.11 -15.36
N ALA A 317 7.93 -9.23 -15.80
CA ALA A 317 7.52 -10.57 -15.37
C ALA A 317 7.67 -10.79 -13.85
N ARG A 318 8.53 -10.00 -13.20
CA ARG A 318 8.75 -10.07 -11.73
C ARG A 318 7.74 -9.25 -10.93
N ARG A 319 6.98 -8.35 -11.54
CA ARG A 319 6.07 -7.39 -10.88
C ARG A 319 4.59 -7.62 -11.16
N SER A 320 4.23 -8.34 -12.24
CA SER A 320 2.84 -8.71 -12.50
C SER A 320 2.45 -9.91 -11.65
N SER A 321 1.45 -9.76 -10.81
CA SER A 321 0.82 -10.89 -10.13
C SER A 321 0.03 -11.70 -11.17
N ALA A 322 0.26 -13.00 -11.24
CA ALA A 322 -0.53 -13.89 -12.10
C ALA A 322 -2.04 -13.85 -11.75
N GLY A 323 -2.36 -13.49 -10.51
CA GLY A 323 -3.74 -13.40 -10.02
C GLY A 323 -4.60 -12.32 -10.67
N ASP A 324 -3.99 -11.20 -11.12
CA ASP A 324 -4.76 -10.13 -11.78
C ASP A 324 -5.25 -10.56 -13.17
N LEU A 325 -4.42 -11.30 -13.91
CA LEU A 325 -4.77 -11.76 -15.25
C LEU A 325 -5.87 -12.82 -15.22
N ASP A 326 -5.78 -13.78 -14.29
CA ASP A 326 -6.75 -14.87 -14.16
C ASP A 326 -8.13 -14.34 -13.73
N GLY A 327 -8.17 -13.34 -12.82
CA GLY A 327 -9.41 -12.66 -12.42
C GLY A 327 -10.08 -11.91 -13.58
N ILE A 328 -9.28 -11.18 -14.36
CA ILE A 328 -9.76 -10.44 -15.54
C ILE A 328 -10.28 -11.42 -16.62
N LEU A 329 -9.61 -12.56 -16.82
CA LEU A 329 -10.03 -13.58 -17.77
C LEU A 329 -11.33 -14.27 -17.37
N ALA A 330 -11.52 -14.52 -16.07
CA ALA A 330 -12.77 -15.08 -15.54
C ALA A 330 -13.94 -14.13 -15.78
N GLU A 331 -13.77 -12.83 -15.49
CA GLU A 331 -14.79 -11.80 -15.69
C GLU A 331 -15.10 -11.58 -17.19
N LEU A 332 -14.08 -11.56 -18.03
CA LEU A 332 -14.26 -11.52 -19.49
C LEU A 332 -15.10 -12.72 -19.98
N GLY A 333 -14.86 -13.90 -19.42
CA GLY A 333 -15.64 -15.11 -19.69
C GLY A 333 -17.13 -14.96 -19.33
N VAL A 334 -17.41 -14.35 -18.18
CA VAL A 334 -18.79 -14.07 -17.72
C VAL A 334 -19.49 -13.07 -18.66
N ILE A 335 -18.81 -11.94 -18.93
CA ILE A 335 -19.35 -10.88 -19.83
C ILE A 335 -19.60 -11.44 -21.23
N ARG A 336 -18.68 -12.23 -21.75
CA ARG A 336 -18.82 -12.91 -23.04
C ARG A 336 -20.03 -13.87 -23.04
N GLY A 337 -20.23 -14.61 -21.97
CA GLY A 337 -21.39 -15.49 -21.80
C GLY A 337 -22.71 -14.72 -21.81
N VAL A 338 -22.77 -13.58 -21.15
CA VAL A 338 -23.95 -12.70 -21.11
C VAL A 338 -24.23 -12.05 -22.47
N LEU A 339 -23.20 -11.54 -23.15
CA LEU A 339 -23.34 -10.87 -24.47
C LEU A 339 -23.65 -11.83 -25.61
N LEU A 340 -23.14 -13.07 -25.56
CA LEU A 340 -23.33 -14.09 -26.57
C LEU A 340 -24.47 -15.07 -26.25
N GLY A 341 -25.06 -14.99 -25.05
CA GLY A 341 -26.08 -15.91 -24.56
C GLY A 341 -27.48 -15.75 -25.21
N GLY A 342 -27.67 -14.77 -26.10
CA GLY A 342 -28.89 -14.64 -26.92
C GLY A 342 -30.11 -14.12 -26.20
N GLU A 343 -30.07 -13.80 -24.91
CA GLU A 343 -31.13 -13.12 -24.19
C GLU A 343 -31.10 -11.60 -24.46
N PRO A 344 -32.26 -10.93 -24.71
CA PRO A 344 -32.27 -9.51 -24.94
C PRO A 344 -31.88 -8.76 -23.65
N LEU A 345 -30.76 -8.03 -23.70
CA LEU A 345 -30.31 -7.17 -22.62
C LEU A 345 -31.07 -5.84 -22.63
N SER A 346 -31.44 -5.34 -21.47
CA SER A 346 -31.93 -3.95 -21.34
C SER A 346 -30.80 -2.97 -21.64
N ASP A 347 -31.15 -1.73 -22.08
CA ASP A 347 -30.18 -0.68 -22.38
C ASP A 347 -29.21 -0.42 -21.21
N VAL A 348 -29.74 -0.47 -19.96
CA VAL A 348 -28.94 -0.27 -18.75
C VAL A 348 -27.93 -1.42 -18.56
N GLN A 349 -28.35 -2.66 -18.78
CA GLN A 349 -27.47 -3.83 -18.72
C GLN A 349 -26.41 -3.79 -19.81
N LEU A 350 -26.81 -3.44 -21.04
CA LEU A 350 -25.88 -3.30 -22.16
C LEU A 350 -24.81 -2.21 -21.88
N PHE A 351 -25.23 -1.04 -21.39
CA PHE A 351 -24.31 0.04 -21.01
C PHE A 351 -23.36 -0.39 -19.90
N SER A 352 -23.84 -1.13 -18.92
CA SER A 352 -23.01 -1.67 -17.84
C SER A 352 -21.94 -2.64 -18.39
N GLN A 353 -22.33 -3.55 -19.29
CA GLN A 353 -21.38 -4.52 -19.88
C GLN A 353 -20.36 -3.83 -20.79
N LEU A 354 -20.75 -2.81 -21.55
CA LEU A 354 -19.82 -2.03 -22.37
C LEU A 354 -18.80 -1.28 -21.53
N ARG A 355 -19.22 -0.70 -20.41
CA ARG A 355 -18.32 -0.06 -19.47
C ARG A 355 -17.33 -1.06 -18.88
N ASN A 356 -17.82 -2.21 -18.41
CA ASN A 356 -16.97 -3.28 -17.87
C ASN A 356 -15.94 -3.75 -18.91
N LEU A 357 -16.33 -3.91 -20.19
CA LEU A 357 -15.38 -4.26 -21.26
C LEU A 357 -14.32 -3.18 -21.48
N GLN A 358 -14.67 -1.89 -21.38
CA GLN A 358 -13.70 -0.80 -21.47
C GLN A 358 -12.72 -0.81 -20.31
N ASP A 359 -13.19 -1.07 -19.09
CA ASP A 359 -12.36 -1.17 -17.88
C ASP A 359 -11.42 -2.38 -17.98
N ILE A 360 -11.91 -3.55 -18.41
CA ILE A 360 -11.10 -4.75 -18.68
C ILE A 360 -10.02 -4.47 -19.74
N ARG A 361 -10.37 -3.79 -20.82
CA ARG A 361 -9.43 -3.40 -21.87
C ARG A 361 -8.30 -2.55 -21.32
N ALA A 362 -8.63 -1.52 -20.52
CA ALA A 362 -7.65 -0.64 -19.90
C ALA A 362 -6.72 -1.44 -18.94
N ALA A 363 -7.28 -2.34 -18.14
CA ALA A 363 -6.52 -3.19 -17.24
C ALA A 363 -5.56 -4.13 -18.01
N LEU A 364 -6.03 -4.79 -19.06
CA LEU A 364 -5.20 -5.65 -19.92
C LEU A 364 -4.08 -4.88 -20.62
N GLN A 365 -4.36 -3.65 -21.07
CA GLN A 365 -3.34 -2.76 -21.62
C GLN A 365 -2.30 -2.35 -20.59
N ALA A 366 -2.70 -2.12 -19.35
CA ALA A 366 -1.81 -1.80 -18.23
C ALA A 366 -0.90 -2.98 -17.85
N ILE A 367 -1.43 -4.20 -17.83
CA ILE A 367 -0.68 -5.44 -17.62
C ILE A 367 0.34 -5.65 -18.75
N GLY A 368 -0.10 -5.46 -20.01
CA GLY A 368 0.71 -5.38 -21.24
C GLY A 368 1.60 -6.59 -21.50
N THR A 369 1.35 -7.80 -20.94
CA THR A 369 1.97 -9.07 -21.38
C THR A 369 1.47 -9.45 -22.78
N GLU A 370 2.18 -10.30 -23.49
CA GLU A 370 1.75 -10.77 -24.83
C GLU A 370 0.36 -11.43 -24.76
N THR A 371 0.09 -12.18 -23.70
CA THR A 371 -1.22 -12.77 -23.42
C THR A 371 -2.27 -11.67 -23.17
N ALA A 372 -1.96 -10.67 -22.36
CA ALA A 372 -2.88 -9.56 -22.07
C ALA A 372 -3.16 -8.70 -23.32
N GLN A 373 -2.17 -8.50 -24.19
CA GLN A 373 -2.35 -7.79 -25.47
C GLN A 373 -3.26 -8.57 -26.43
N THR A 374 -3.08 -9.89 -26.51
CA THR A 374 -3.95 -10.77 -27.30
C THR A 374 -5.39 -10.69 -26.80
N MET A 375 -5.60 -10.72 -25.49
CA MET A 375 -6.91 -10.63 -24.86
C MET A 375 -7.53 -9.23 -25.02
N ALA A 376 -6.74 -8.16 -24.94
CA ALA A 376 -7.24 -6.79 -25.25
C ALA A 376 -7.77 -6.71 -26.68
N GLY A 377 -7.14 -7.39 -27.65
CA GLY A 377 -7.65 -7.52 -29.02
C GLY A 377 -8.96 -8.32 -29.11
N GLU A 378 -9.18 -9.30 -28.24
CA GLU A 378 -10.48 -9.99 -28.15
C GLU A 378 -11.56 -9.09 -27.57
N VAL A 379 -11.24 -8.27 -26.58
CA VAL A 379 -12.16 -7.27 -26.01
C VAL A 379 -12.56 -6.23 -27.06
N ASP A 380 -11.61 -5.77 -27.87
CA ASP A 380 -11.89 -4.84 -28.98
C ASP A 380 -12.90 -5.45 -29.97
N LYS A 381 -12.75 -6.72 -30.34
CA LYS A 381 -13.69 -7.42 -31.22
C LYS A 381 -15.08 -7.58 -30.59
N LEU A 382 -15.16 -7.81 -29.28
CA LEU A 382 -16.44 -7.87 -28.58
C LEU A 382 -17.14 -6.50 -28.54
N LEU A 383 -16.39 -5.44 -28.31
CA LEU A 383 -16.90 -4.05 -28.35
C LEU A 383 -17.43 -3.71 -29.75
N GLU A 384 -16.68 -4.02 -30.81
CA GLU A 384 -17.10 -3.81 -32.20
C GLU A 384 -18.38 -4.61 -32.55
N GLY A 385 -18.44 -5.89 -32.15
CA GLY A 385 -19.59 -6.75 -32.39
C GLY A 385 -20.88 -6.26 -31.70
N VAL A 386 -20.77 -5.70 -30.48
CA VAL A 386 -21.91 -5.12 -29.76
C VAL A 386 -22.37 -3.82 -30.44
N PHE A 387 -21.46 -2.96 -30.92
CA PHE A 387 -21.80 -1.76 -31.66
C PHE A 387 -22.45 -2.05 -33.02
N GLU A 388 -22.04 -3.11 -33.70
CA GLU A 388 -22.65 -3.52 -34.95
C GLU A 388 -24.05 -4.11 -34.75
N SER A 389 -24.26 -4.93 -33.71
CA SER A 389 -25.57 -5.48 -33.40
C SER A 389 -26.59 -4.43 -32.90
N SER A 390 -26.13 -3.35 -32.25
CA SER A 390 -27.01 -2.24 -31.81
C SER A 390 -27.49 -1.33 -32.95
N LYS A 391 -26.79 -1.31 -34.08
CA LYS A 391 -27.21 -0.51 -35.28
C LYS A 391 -28.37 -1.12 -36.06
N TRP A 392 -28.76 -2.38 -35.77
CA TRP A 392 -29.82 -3.09 -36.53
C TRP A 392 -31.16 -3.16 -35.79
N ASN A 393 -31.29 -2.61 -34.59
CA ASN A 393 -32.53 -2.58 -33.80
C ASN A 393 -33.11 -1.18 -33.58
N GLY A 394 -32.83 -0.24 -34.53
CA GLY A 394 -33.40 1.10 -34.56
C GLY A 394 -34.32 1.28 -35.75
#